data_1590b8eef91a5e407e8036735f31cc51
#
_entry.id   1590b8eef91a5e407e8036735f31cc51
#
_cell.length_a   1.000
_cell.length_b   1.000
_cell.length_c   1.000
_cell.angle_alpha   90.00
_cell.angle_beta   90.00
_cell.angle_gamma   90.00
#
_symmetry.space_group_name_H-M   'P 1'
#
loop_
_entity.id
_entity.type
_entity.pdbx_description
1 polymer ?
#
loop_
_entity_poly.entity_id
_entity_poly.type
_entity_poly.pdbx_seq_one_letter_code
_entity_poly.pdbx_strand_id
1 'polypeptide(L)'
;MSLYEEIDYKKLERLEVKHSWIVEPIYKASTYVKSMPFYDWIENLNDIQDFRDAGCQLYYHSDTFPKVMGLMLALTPLEETLMMPFYAKHAYGEADHSKMLLDWMIKHNLVKDYQEVRDVIITKETNACVNYAYQMAIEQDREKWLVGLNSGIERCSNDFFKAIAPKMHKLGAGDEYFDVHVEADEHHSIIGLDYIEQYEADSTRGKILIAKALEGIELWASMIHSWIGISTYPKFNLKGEIIKDIKC
;
A
#
# COMPACT_ATOMS: atom_id res chain seq x y z
N MET A 1 -12.80 -20.96 -8.61
CA MET A 1 -13.88 -20.13 -8.04
C MET A 1 -13.23 -18.80 -7.79
N SER A 2 -13.56 -17.73 -8.53
CA SER A 2 -12.94 -16.43 -8.36
C SER A 2 -13.15 -15.96 -6.91
N LEU A 3 -12.06 -15.73 -6.18
CA LEU A 3 -12.07 -15.25 -4.80
C LEU A 3 -12.46 -13.75 -4.71
N TYR A 4 -12.44 -13.07 -5.84
CA TYR A 4 -12.87 -11.69 -5.95
C TYR A 4 -14.37 -11.69 -6.29
N GLU A 5 -15.20 -11.27 -5.33
CA GLU A 5 -16.57 -10.86 -5.61
C GLU A 5 -16.50 -9.74 -6.64
N GLU A 6 -17.50 -9.69 -7.53
CA GLU A 6 -17.62 -8.59 -8.49
C GLU A 6 -17.59 -7.25 -7.73
N ILE A 7 -16.65 -6.38 -8.07
CA ILE A 7 -16.46 -5.11 -7.37
C ILE A 7 -17.67 -4.20 -7.62
N ASP A 8 -18.40 -3.84 -6.56
CA ASP A 8 -19.50 -2.88 -6.63
C ASP A 8 -18.93 -1.44 -6.63
N TYR A 9 -18.51 -0.95 -7.79
CA TYR A 9 -18.01 0.42 -7.97
C TYR A 9 -18.99 1.50 -7.48
N LYS A 10 -20.29 1.28 -7.59
CA LYS A 10 -21.30 2.23 -7.07
C LYS A 10 -21.28 2.28 -5.54
N LYS A 11 -20.97 1.16 -4.88
CA LYS A 11 -20.77 1.15 -3.44
C LYS A 11 -19.51 1.94 -3.07
N LEU A 12 -18.41 1.74 -3.79
CA LEU A 12 -17.16 2.46 -3.55
C LEU A 12 -17.35 3.98 -3.70
N GLU A 13 -17.98 4.44 -4.78
CA GLU A 13 -18.31 5.87 -4.99
C GLU A 13 -19.14 6.45 -3.84
N ARG A 14 -20.15 5.71 -3.35
CA ARG A 14 -20.96 6.15 -2.20
C ARG A 14 -20.14 6.26 -0.92
N LEU A 15 -19.18 5.34 -0.69
CA LEU A 15 -18.28 5.39 0.46
C LEU A 15 -17.35 6.60 0.39
N GLU A 16 -16.77 6.88 -0.78
CA GLU A 16 -15.94 8.06 -0.98
C GLU A 16 -16.69 9.37 -0.70
N VAL A 17 -17.91 9.50 -1.22
CA VAL A 17 -18.76 10.68 -0.95
C VAL A 17 -19.11 10.78 0.53
N LYS A 18 -19.52 9.68 1.16
CA LYS A 18 -19.86 9.63 2.57
C LYS A 18 -18.68 10.03 3.47
N HIS A 19 -17.47 9.58 3.12
CA HIS A 19 -16.26 9.80 3.90
C HIS A 19 -15.32 10.83 3.26
N SER A 20 -15.85 11.80 2.49
CA SER A 20 -15.06 12.86 1.82
C SER A 20 -14.13 13.61 2.78
N TRP A 21 -14.51 13.74 4.05
CA TRP A 21 -13.71 14.37 5.10
C TRP A 21 -12.30 13.76 5.28
N ILE A 22 -12.11 12.48 4.92
CA ILE A 22 -10.82 11.79 4.96
C ILE A 22 -10.31 11.45 3.55
N VAL A 23 -11.20 11.15 2.61
CA VAL A 23 -10.83 10.79 1.23
C VAL A 23 -10.15 11.95 0.50
N GLU A 24 -10.65 13.18 0.65
CA GLU A 24 -10.05 14.36 -0.01
C GLU A 24 -8.59 14.63 0.40
N PRO A 25 -8.22 14.65 1.71
CA PRO A 25 -6.83 14.76 2.13
C PRO A 25 -5.93 13.63 1.60
N ILE A 26 -6.43 12.38 1.60
CA ILE A 26 -5.71 11.21 1.10
C ILE A 26 -5.41 11.36 -0.39
N TYR A 27 -6.41 11.68 -1.20
CA TYR A 27 -6.25 11.85 -2.65
C TYR A 27 -5.32 12.99 -3.01
N LYS A 28 -5.36 14.07 -2.24
CA LYS A 28 -4.46 15.19 -2.45
C LYS A 28 -3.00 14.81 -2.16
N ALA A 29 -2.76 14.10 -1.06
CA ALA A 29 -1.44 13.62 -0.71
C ALA A 29 -0.91 12.57 -1.68
N SER A 30 -1.71 11.56 -2.07
CA SER A 30 -1.29 10.54 -3.03
C SER A 30 -1.02 11.13 -4.42
N THR A 31 -1.80 12.13 -4.84
CA THR A 31 -1.54 12.87 -6.08
C THR A 31 -0.19 13.60 -6.05
N TYR A 32 0.18 14.19 -4.91
CA TYR A 32 1.52 14.77 -4.75
C TYR A 32 2.60 13.69 -4.86
N VAL A 33 2.44 12.54 -4.20
CA VAL A 33 3.39 11.43 -4.28
C VAL A 33 3.61 10.97 -5.72
N LYS A 34 2.56 10.93 -6.55
CA LYS A 34 2.69 10.62 -7.98
C LYS A 34 3.51 11.63 -8.79
N SER A 35 3.66 12.85 -8.31
CA SER A 35 4.52 13.86 -8.93
C SER A 35 5.98 13.80 -8.47
N MET A 36 6.34 12.85 -7.61
CA MET A 36 7.68 12.70 -7.07
C MET A 36 8.58 11.83 -7.98
N PRO A 37 9.91 11.91 -7.86
CA PRO A 37 10.88 11.30 -8.79
C PRO A 37 10.75 9.82 -9.06
N PHE A 38 10.17 9.04 -8.15
CA PHE A 38 9.99 7.60 -8.36
C PHE A 38 9.09 7.29 -9.57
N TYR A 39 8.02 8.06 -9.77
CA TYR A 39 7.12 7.85 -10.91
C TYR A 39 7.76 8.27 -12.24
N ASP A 40 8.57 9.34 -12.23
CA ASP A 40 9.41 9.69 -13.40
C ASP A 40 10.41 8.57 -13.72
N TRP A 41 10.98 7.92 -12.69
CA TRP A 41 11.86 6.78 -12.89
C TRP A 41 11.11 5.59 -13.52
N ILE A 42 9.89 5.24 -13.06
CA ILE A 42 9.06 4.21 -13.70
C ILE A 42 8.82 4.54 -15.18
N GLU A 43 8.43 5.78 -15.49
CA GLU A 43 8.17 6.18 -16.88
C GLU A 43 9.40 6.01 -17.79
N ASN A 44 10.58 6.27 -17.25
CA ASN A 44 11.86 6.19 -17.97
C ASN A 44 12.56 4.83 -17.87
N LEU A 45 11.99 3.85 -17.19
CA LEU A 45 12.53 2.50 -17.10
C LEU A 45 12.59 1.87 -18.50
N ASN A 46 13.75 1.46 -18.98
CA ASN A 46 13.95 0.89 -20.31
C ASN A 46 14.47 -0.55 -20.29
N ASP A 47 15.03 -0.97 -19.19
CA ASP A 47 15.47 -2.34 -18.95
C ASP A 47 14.84 -2.85 -17.65
N ILE A 48 14.23 -4.02 -17.72
CA ILE A 48 13.65 -4.68 -16.54
C ILE A 48 14.71 -5.00 -15.47
N GLN A 49 15.98 -5.17 -15.87
CA GLN A 49 17.08 -5.40 -14.93
C GLN A 49 17.26 -4.22 -13.94
N ASP A 50 16.95 -2.99 -14.35
CA ASP A 50 16.99 -1.82 -13.47
C ASP A 50 15.95 -1.87 -12.35
N PHE A 51 14.93 -2.75 -12.49
CA PHE A 51 13.91 -2.96 -11.44
C PHE A 51 14.33 -3.97 -10.37
N ARG A 52 15.46 -4.67 -10.53
CA ARG A 52 15.89 -5.75 -9.64
C ARG A 52 15.86 -5.36 -8.16
N ASP A 53 16.54 -4.29 -7.81
CA ASP A 53 16.67 -3.88 -6.40
C ASP A 53 15.34 -3.40 -5.83
N ALA A 54 14.56 -2.63 -6.60
CA ALA A 54 13.20 -2.25 -6.24
C ALA A 54 12.30 -3.49 -6.07
N GLY A 55 12.42 -4.49 -6.97
CA GLY A 55 11.70 -5.75 -6.89
C GLY A 55 12.01 -6.55 -5.62
N CYS A 56 13.27 -6.58 -5.17
CA CYS A 56 13.65 -7.24 -3.91
C CYS A 56 13.05 -6.53 -2.68
N GLN A 57 13.01 -5.20 -2.68
CA GLN A 57 12.38 -4.42 -1.61
C GLN A 57 10.86 -4.64 -1.61
N LEU A 58 10.25 -4.62 -2.78
CA LEU A 58 8.82 -4.90 -2.97
C LEU A 58 8.47 -6.32 -2.50
N TYR A 59 9.34 -7.31 -2.80
CA TYR A 59 9.17 -8.68 -2.32
C TYR A 59 9.10 -8.72 -0.79
N TYR A 60 10.01 -8.05 -0.10
CA TYR A 60 10.01 -8.00 1.37
C TYR A 60 8.72 -7.38 1.92
N HIS A 61 8.24 -6.30 1.29
CA HIS A 61 6.97 -5.67 1.65
C HIS A 61 5.81 -6.66 1.44
N SER A 62 5.68 -7.27 0.26
CA SER A 62 4.61 -8.21 -0.08
C SER A 62 4.63 -9.48 0.78
N ASP A 63 5.82 -10.02 1.11
CA ASP A 63 5.95 -11.20 2.00
C ASP A 63 5.51 -10.90 3.44
N THR A 64 5.64 -9.65 3.86
CA THR A 64 5.29 -9.23 5.23
C THR A 64 3.80 -8.89 5.36
N PHE A 65 3.18 -8.40 4.31
CA PHE A 65 1.83 -7.85 4.32
C PHE A 65 0.76 -8.83 4.83
N PRO A 66 0.60 -10.07 4.29
CA PRO A 66 -0.36 -11.04 4.82
C PRO A 66 -0.09 -11.46 6.27
N LYS A 67 1.18 -11.42 6.71
CA LYS A 67 1.56 -11.74 8.08
C LYS A 67 1.06 -10.67 9.06
N VAL A 68 1.14 -9.41 8.69
CA VAL A 68 0.61 -8.29 9.50
C VAL A 68 -0.91 -8.36 9.58
N MET A 69 -1.59 -8.71 8.49
CA MET A 69 -3.03 -8.93 8.46
C MET A 69 -3.43 -10.12 9.34
N GLY A 70 -2.65 -11.20 9.29
CA GLY A 70 -2.81 -12.36 10.16
C GLY A 70 -2.62 -12.01 11.64
N LEU A 71 -1.69 -11.11 11.96
CA LEU A 71 -1.50 -10.59 13.32
C LEU A 71 -2.71 -9.75 13.76
N MET A 72 -3.22 -8.85 12.90
CA MET A 72 -4.43 -8.08 13.18
C MET A 72 -5.61 -9.01 13.48
N LEU A 73 -5.81 -10.03 12.64
CA LEU A 73 -6.84 -11.05 12.85
C LEU A 73 -6.66 -11.80 14.19
N ALA A 74 -5.43 -12.22 14.50
CA ALA A 74 -5.12 -13.00 15.71
C ALA A 74 -5.32 -12.19 17.01
N LEU A 75 -5.10 -10.88 16.97
CA LEU A 75 -5.24 -9.99 18.11
C LEU A 75 -6.63 -9.35 18.22
N THR A 76 -7.51 -9.53 17.23
CA THR A 76 -8.86 -8.92 17.21
C THR A 76 -9.62 -9.29 18.48
N PRO A 77 -10.09 -8.32 19.30
CA PRO A 77 -10.81 -8.59 20.52
C PRO A 77 -12.20 -9.17 20.23
N LEU A 78 -12.76 -9.90 21.23
CA LEU A 78 -14.05 -10.57 21.08
C LEU A 78 -15.20 -9.61 20.71
N GLU A 79 -15.11 -8.36 21.13
CA GLU A 79 -16.08 -7.31 20.83
C GLU A 79 -16.08 -6.91 19.34
N GLU A 80 -14.99 -7.18 18.65
CA GLU A 80 -14.75 -6.83 17.23
C GLU A 80 -14.83 -8.04 16.29
N THR A 81 -15.38 -9.16 16.74
CA THR A 81 -15.43 -10.42 15.95
C THR A 81 -16.11 -10.28 14.59
N LEU A 82 -16.97 -9.29 14.41
CA LEU A 82 -17.58 -8.98 13.11
C LEU A 82 -16.56 -8.55 12.03
N MET A 83 -15.38 -8.07 12.45
CA MET A 83 -14.29 -7.72 11.54
C MET A 83 -13.42 -8.91 11.12
N MET A 84 -13.48 -10.02 11.84
CA MET A 84 -12.63 -11.19 11.55
C MET A 84 -12.76 -11.72 10.11
N PRO A 85 -13.98 -11.84 9.52
CA PRO A 85 -14.12 -12.24 8.12
C PRO A 85 -13.44 -11.28 7.15
N PHE A 86 -13.49 -9.97 7.41
CA PHE A 86 -12.80 -8.96 6.59
C PHE A 86 -11.28 -9.15 6.64
N TYR A 87 -10.69 -9.23 7.83
CA TYR A 87 -9.24 -9.42 7.99
C TYR A 87 -8.77 -10.76 7.43
N ALA A 88 -9.53 -11.83 7.65
CA ALA A 88 -9.21 -13.17 7.14
C ALA A 88 -9.23 -13.21 5.60
N LYS A 89 -10.27 -12.61 4.98
CA LYS A 89 -10.40 -12.54 3.52
C LYS A 89 -9.24 -11.75 2.90
N HIS A 90 -8.89 -10.61 3.51
CA HIS A 90 -7.80 -9.78 3.05
C HIS A 90 -6.45 -10.50 3.18
N ALA A 91 -6.14 -11.06 4.36
CA ALA A 91 -4.92 -11.85 4.55
C ALA A 91 -4.80 -13.04 3.59
N TYR A 92 -5.92 -13.68 3.25
CA TYR A 92 -5.95 -14.79 2.30
C TYR A 92 -5.70 -14.31 0.87
N GLY A 93 -6.28 -13.16 0.46
CA GLY A 93 -6.05 -12.55 -0.85
C GLY A 93 -4.59 -12.20 -1.09
N GLU A 94 -3.89 -11.78 -0.04
CA GLU A 94 -2.48 -11.38 -0.11
C GLU A 94 -1.47 -12.55 0.06
N ALA A 95 -1.96 -13.75 0.40
CA ALA A 95 -1.10 -14.83 0.91
C ALA A 95 -0.06 -15.37 -0.09
N ASP A 96 -0.30 -15.29 -1.38
CA ASP A 96 0.57 -15.80 -2.43
C ASP A 96 1.24 -14.72 -3.31
N HIS A 97 0.92 -13.45 -3.08
CA HIS A 97 1.46 -12.33 -3.88
C HIS A 97 3.00 -12.26 -3.85
N SER A 98 3.63 -12.50 -2.71
CA SER A 98 5.10 -12.55 -2.63
C SER A 98 5.68 -13.68 -3.45
N LYS A 99 5.00 -14.84 -3.51
CA LYS A 99 5.41 -15.96 -4.36
C LYS A 99 5.27 -15.62 -5.84
N MET A 100 4.17 -15.00 -6.23
CA MET A 100 3.96 -14.57 -7.64
C MET A 100 5.09 -13.61 -8.06
N LEU A 101 5.43 -12.63 -7.23
CA LEU A 101 6.53 -11.70 -7.50
C LEU A 101 7.88 -12.43 -7.63
N LEU A 102 8.17 -13.36 -6.71
CA LEU A 102 9.41 -14.14 -6.76
C LEU A 102 9.51 -14.98 -8.04
N ASP A 103 8.44 -15.69 -8.40
CA ASP A 103 8.38 -16.50 -9.61
C ASP A 103 8.61 -15.62 -10.87
N TRP A 104 8.00 -14.42 -10.89
CA TRP A 104 8.22 -13.45 -11.95
C TRP A 104 9.68 -12.95 -12.00
N MET A 105 10.29 -12.62 -10.86
CA MET A 105 11.68 -12.18 -10.79
C MET A 105 12.64 -13.27 -11.28
N ILE A 106 12.41 -14.53 -10.91
CA ILE A 106 13.20 -15.68 -11.38
C ILE A 106 13.02 -15.88 -12.89
N LYS A 107 11.79 -15.88 -13.39
CA LYS A 107 11.44 -16.02 -14.80
C LYS A 107 12.18 -15.01 -15.70
N HIS A 108 12.35 -13.80 -15.18
CA HIS A 108 13.01 -12.70 -15.90
C HIS A 108 14.49 -12.52 -15.54
N ASN A 109 15.09 -13.46 -14.82
CA ASN A 109 16.51 -13.46 -14.41
C ASN A 109 16.92 -12.23 -13.58
N LEU A 110 15.99 -11.62 -12.83
CA LEU A 110 16.31 -10.56 -11.88
C LEU A 110 16.99 -11.13 -10.63
N VAL A 111 16.59 -12.33 -10.23
CA VAL A 111 17.21 -13.13 -9.16
C VAL A 111 17.25 -14.59 -9.57
N LYS A 112 18.12 -15.38 -8.97
CA LYS A 112 18.24 -16.82 -9.23
C LYS A 112 17.25 -17.64 -8.41
N ASP A 113 17.05 -17.25 -7.17
CA ASP A 113 16.24 -17.98 -6.21
C ASP A 113 15.83 -17.11 -5.02
N TYR A 114 15.09 -17.71 -4.10
CA TYR A 114 14.64 -17.07 -2.87
C TYR A 114 15.80 -16.60 -1.98
N GLN A 115 16.92 -17.32 -1.95
CA GLN A 115 18.05 -16.95 -1.08
C GLN A 115 18.68 -15.64 -1.54
N GLU A 116 18.80 -15.42 -2.86
CA GLU A 116 19.34 -14.17 -3.39
C GLU A 116 18.49 -12.96 -2.98
N VAL A 117 17.15 -13.11 -2.96
CA VAL A 117 16.25 -12.04 -2.48
C VAL A 117 16.45 -11.76 -1.00
N ARG A 118 16.64 -12.82 -0.18
CA ARG A 118 16.84 -12.67 1.27
C ARG A 118 18.16 -12.02 1.64
N ASP A 119 19.16 -12.15 0.78
CA ASP A 119 20.50 -11.60 1.01
C ASP A 119 20.59 -10.10 0.68
N VAL A 120 19.51 -9.52 0.12
CA VAL A 120 19.44 -8.07 -0.14
C VAL A 120 19.25 -7.29 1.16
N ILE A 121 20.01 -6.20 1.28
CA ILE A 121 19.85 -5.27 2.41
C ILE A 121 18.55 -4.49 2.24
N ILE A 122 17.62 -4.72 3.16
CA ILE A 122 16.36 -3.97 3.19
C ILE A 122 16.62 -2.56 3.69
N THR A 123 16.11 -1.57 2.95
CA THR A 123 16.27 -0.16 3.33
C THR A 123 15.55 0.15 4.64
N LYS A 124 16.06 1.14 5.37
CA LYS A 124 15.43 1.57 6.64
C LYS A 124 14.02 2.11 6.41
N GLU A 125 13.77 2.71 5.25
CA GLU A 125 12.48 3.25 4.84
C GLU A 125 11.47 2.10 4.56
N THR A 126 11.90 1.03 3.90
CA THR A 126 11.06 -0.17 3.71
C THR A 126 10.72 -0.80 5.05
N ASN A 127 11.71 -0.96 5.94
CA ASN A 127 11.46 -1.44 7.30
C ASN A 127 10.52 -0.52 8.09
N ALA A 128 10.64 0.80 7.95
CA ALA A 128 9.76 1.75 8.64
C ALA A 128 8.29 1.61 8.18
N CYS A 129 8.06 1.49 6.88
CA CYS A 129 6.72 1.29 6.32
C CYS A 129 6.09 -0.02 6.79
N VAL A 130 6.84 -1.12 6.76
CA VAL A 130 6.39 -2.43 7.26
C VAL A 130 6.11 -2.39 8.77
N ASN A 131 7.00 -1.79 9.56
CA ASN A 131 6.84 -1.68 11.01
C ASN A 131 5.63 -0.83 11.40
N TYR A 132 5.29 0.17 10.60
CA TYR A 132 4.07 0.96 10.80
C TYR A 132 2.81 0.08 10.75
N ALA A 133 2.73 -0.84 9.77
CA ALA A 133 1.62 -1.79 9.69
C ALA A 133 1.57 -2.73 10.91
N TYR A 134 2.72 -3.24 11.37
CA TYR A 134 2.79 -4.03 12.60
C TYR A 134 2.35 -3.24 13.83
N GLN A 135 2.77 -1.98 13.96
CA GLN A 135 2.36 -1.12 15.06
C GLN A 135 0.85 -0.95 15.09
N MET A 136 0.22 -0.67 13.95
CA MET A 136 -1.24 -0.54 13.88
C MET A 136 -1.95 -1.84 14.25
N ALA A 137 -1.44 -3.00 13.83
CA ALA A 137 -2.00 -4.30 14.21
C ALA A 137 -1.92 -4.53 15.74
N ILE A 138 -0.84 -4.09 16.40
CA ILE A 138 -0.67 -4.20 17.86
C ILE A 138 -1.54 -3.19 18.62
N GLU A 139 -1.75 -1.99 18.09
CA GLU A 139 -2.60 -0.96 18.70
C GLU A 139 -4.08 -1.39 18.80
N GLN A 140 -4.53 -2.30 17.93
CA GLN A 140 -5.91 -2.81 17.89
C GLN A 140 -6.98 -1.72 17.76
N ASP A 141 -6.62 -0.55 17.22
CA ASP A 141 -7.57 0.48 16.82
C ASP A 141 -8.02 0.21 15.39
N ARG A 142 -9.20 -0.42 15.23
CA ARG A 142 -9.77 -0.80 13.94
C ARG A 142 -9.77 0.33 12.92
N GLU A 143 -10.23 1.53 13.33
CA GLU A 143 -10.35 2.63 12.39
C GLU A 143 -8.99 3.17 11.95
N LYS A 144 -8.01 3.25 12.87
CA LYS A 144 -6.64 3.60 12.49
C LYS A 144 -6.03 2.59 11.53
N TRP A 145 -6.28 1.28 11.76
CA TRP A 145 -5.86 0.23 10.84
C TRP A 145 -6.43 0.45 9.45
N LEU A 146 -7.76 0.60 9.34
CA LEU A 146 -8.45 0.75 8.07
C LEU A 146 -8.01 2.01 7.30
N VAL A 147 -7.85 3.15 7.98
CA VAL A 147 -7.43 4.36 7.28
C VAL A 147 -5.93 4.40 7.00
N GLY A 148 -5.10 3.87 7.89
CA GLY A 148 -3.63 3.88 7.73
C GLY A 148 -3.15 2.86 6.70
N LEU A 149 -3.64 1.61 6.79
CA LEU A 149 -3.30 0.55 5.86
C LEU A 149 -4.09 0.66 4.56
N ASN A 150 -5.42 0.45 4.61
CA ASN A 150 -6.23 0.39 3.42
C ASN A 150 -6.27 1.74 2.69
N SER A 151 -6.77 2.80 3.34
CA SER A 151 -6.93 4.09 2.67
C SER A 151 -5.61 4.86 2.46
N GLY A 152 -4.56 4.60 3.25
CA GLY A 152 -3.25 5.23 3.12
C GLY A 152 -2.30 4.43 2.23
N ILE A 153 -1.81 3.29 2.72
CA ILE A 153 -0.79 2.48 2.04
C ILE A 153 -1.34 1.86 0.76
N GLU A 154 -2.47 1.16 0.79
CA GLU A 154 -3.02 0.48 -0.40
C GLU A 154 -3.51 1.47 -1.46
N ARG A 155 -3.92 2.67 -1.07
CA ARG A 155 -4.19 3.74 -2.05
C ARG A 155 -2.93 4.10 -2.84
N CYS A 156 -1.79 4.23 -2.18
CA CYS A 156 -0.52 4.51 -2.84
C CYS A 156 0.00 3.29 -3.61
N SER A 157 -0.24 2.08 -3.11
CA SER A 157 0.05 0.82 -3.81
C SER A 157 -0.74 0.73 -5.11
N ASN A 158 -2.03 1.05 -5.10
CA ASN A 158 -2.84 1.13 -6.32
C ASN A 158 -2.26 2.10 -7.35
N ASP A 159 -1.85 3.32 -6.93
CA ASP A 159 -1.21 4.28 -7.81
C ASP A 159 0.14 3.76 -8.37
N PHE A 160 0.91 3.01 -7.56
CA PHE A 160 2.14 2.35 -8.00
C PHE A 160 1.85 1.27 -9.05
N PHE A 161 0.90 0.35 -8.80
CA PHE A 161 0.59 -0.71 -9.75
C PHE A 161 -0.04 -0.17 -11.04
N LYS A 162 -0.86 0.88 -10.98
CA LYS A 162 -1.37 1.59 -12.17
C LYS A 162 -0.26 2.21 -13.03
N ALA A 163 0.87 2.56 -12.43
CA ALA A 163 2.02 3.08 -13.16
C ALA A 163 2.94 1.96 -13.70
N ILE A 164 3.22 0.94 -12.86
CA ILE A 164 4.24 -0.07 -13.20
C ILE A 164 3.69 -1.18 -14.11
N ALA A 165 2.43 -1.61 -13.97
CA ALA A 165 1.87 -2.71 -14.76
C ALA A 165 1.93 -2.43 -16.28
N PRO A 166 1.44 -1.28 -16.79
CA PRO A 166 1.57 -0.95 -18.21
C PRO A 166 3.03 -0.89 -18.68
N LYS A 167 3.93 -0.45 -17.79
CA LYS A 167 5.37 -0.39 -18.09
C LYS A 167 5.97 -1.77 -18.23
N MET A 168 5.66 -2.69 -17.35
CA MET A 168 6.11 -4.08 -17.43
C MET A 168 5.59 -4.77 -18.69
N HIS A 169 4.33 -4.57 -19.05
CA HIS A 169 3.79 -5.06 -20.33
C HIS A 169 4.56 -4.50 -21.54
N LYS A 170 4.85 -3.20 -21.55
CA LYS A 170 5.62 -2.56 -22.63
C LYS A 170 7.05 -3.11 -22.76
N LEU A 171 7.66 -3.51 -21.66
CA LEU A 171 9.00 -4.13 -21.62
C LEU A 171 8.97 -5.63 -21.94
N GLY A 172 7.80 -6.21 -22.24
CA GLY A 172 7.65 -7.66 -22.49
C GLY A 172 7.74 -8.51 -21.22
N ALA A 173 7.56 -7.90 -20.06
CA ALA A 173 7.65 -8.53 -18.76
C ALA A 173 6.34 -8.42 -17.95
N GLY A 174 5.21 -8.14 -18.61
CA GLY A 174 3.88 -8.14 -18.00
C GLY A 174 3.55 -9.48 -17.35
N ASP A 175 2.84 -9.46 -16.25
CA ASP A 175 2.50 -10.66 -15.48
C ASP A 175 1.26 -10.42 -14.62
N GLU A 176 0.56 -11.52 -14.31
CA GLU A 176 -0.63 -11.50 -13.47
C GLU A 176 -0.39 -10.81 -12.11
N TYR A 177 0.81 -10.94 -11.54
CA TYR A 177 1.18 -10.25 -10.30
C TYR A 177 0.90 -8.74 -10.34
N PHE A 178 1.27 -8.08 -11.44
CA PHE A 178 1.03 -6.64 -11.57
C PHE A 178 -0.44 -6.31 -11.85
N ASP A 179 -1.11 -7.16 -12.64
CA ASP A 179 -2.45 -6.90 -13.12
C ASP A 179 -3.49 -7.06 -12.00
N VAL A 180 -3.37 -8.08 -11.15
CA VAL A 180 -4.31 -8.30 -10.04
C VAL A 180 -4.29 -7.16 -9.03
N HIS A 181 -3.12 -6.55 -8.76
CA HIS A 181 -3.01 -5.45 -7.82
C HIS A 181 -3.67 -4.15 -8.31
N VAL A 182 -3.79 -3.95 -9.63
CA VAL A 182 -4.48 -2.76 -10.16
C VAL A 182 -5.94 -2.73 -9.72
N GLU A 183 -6.63 -3.87 -9.75
CA GLU A 183 -8.04 -3.97 -9.37
C GLU A 183 -8.22 -4.18 -7.86
N ALA A 184 -7.42 -5.06 -7.26
CA ALA A 184 -7.54 -5.40 -5.85
C ALA A 184 -7.28 -4.18 -4.95
N ASP A 185 -6.19 -3.44 -5.18
CA ASP A 185 -5.83 -2.29 -4.34
C ASP A 185 -6.81 -1.12 -4.52
N GLU A 186 -7.44 -0.97 -5.70
CA GLU A 186 -8.52 0.01 -5.88
C GLU A 186 -9.70 -0.30 -4.94
N HIS A 187 -10.11 -1.56 -4.90
CA HIS A 187 -11.18 -2.01 -4.01
C HIS A 187 -10.78 -1.89 -2.53
N HIS A 188 -9.59 -2.40 -2.17
CA HIS A 188 -9.12 -2.45 -0.79
C HIS A 188 -8.93 -1.05 -0.19
N SER A 189 -8.47 -0.07 -0.98
CA SER A 189 -8.24 1.30 -0.52
C SER A 189 -9.50 2.02 -0.05
N ILE A 190 -10.68 1.59 -0.48
CA ILE A 190 -11.96 2.24 -0.23
C ILE A 190 -12.88 1.40 0.64
N ILE A 191 -12.92 0.08 0.44
CA ILE A 191 -13.91 -0.78 1.11
C ILE A 191 -13.79 -0.76 2.65
N GLY A 192 -12.62 -0.50 3.18
CA GLY A 192 -12.39 -0.31 4.62
C GLY A 192 -13.23 0.82 5.22
N LEU A 193 -13.58 1.84 4.42
CA LEU A 193 -14.41 2.96 4.86
C LEU A 193 -15.84 2.54 5.24
N ASP A 194 -16.32 1.37 4.79
CA ASP A 194 -17.62 0.83 5.20
C ASP A 194 -17.70 0.48 6.70
N TYR A 195 -16.55 0.32 7.34
CA TYR A 195 -16.41 -0.09 8.73
C TYR A 195 -15.94 1.03 9.67
N ILE A 196 -15.83 2.28 9.19
CA ILE A 196 -15.53 3.43 10.04
C ILE A 196 -16.77 4.32 10.23
N GLU A 197 -16.79 5.02 11.35
CA GLU A 197 -17.87 5.96 11.65
C GLU A 197 -17.72 7.26 10.85
N GLN A 198 -18.81 8.02 10.78
CA GLN A 198 -18.80 9.35 10.18
C GLN A 198 -18.27 10.35 11.20
N TYR A 199 -17.24 11.11 10.81
CA TYR A 199 -16.66 12.16 11.64
C TYR A 199 -16.61 13.50 10.89
N GLU A 200 -16.59 14.59 11.67
CA GLU A 200 -16.16 15.88 11.15
C GLU A 200 -14.62 15.93 11.08
N ALA A 201 -14.07 16.48 10.00
CA ALA A 201 -12.62 16.54 9.77
C ALA A 201 -11.87 17.30 10.90
N ASP A 202 -12.52 18.26 11.53
CA ASP A 202 -11.95 19.07 12.62
C ASP A 202 -12.16 18.48 14.03
N SER A 203 -12.96 17.41 14.16
CA SER A 203 -13.12 16.66 15.41
C SER A 203 -11.80 16.03 15.84
N THR A 204 -11.66 15.74 17.12
CA THR A 204 -10.44 15.07 17.64
C THR A 204 -10.19 13.72 16.96
N ARG A 205 -11.25 12.91 16.80
CA ARG A 205 -11.12 11.59 16.14
C ARG A 205 -10.84 11.74 14.67
N GLY A 206 -11.53 12.63 13.96
CA GLY A 206 -11.30 12.90 12.54
C GLY A 206 -9.85 13.30 12.26
N LYS A 207 -9.29 14.22 13.05
CA LYS A 207 -7.87 14.62 12.94
C LYS A 207 -6.90 13.46 13.15
N ILE A 208 -7.16 12.59 14.13
CA ILE A 208 -6.32 11.42 14.39
C ILE A 208 -6.35 10.46 13.21
N LEU A 209 -7.51 10.18 12.64
CA LEU A 209 -7.66 9.25 11.52
C LEU A 209 -7.04 9.82 10.24
N ILE A 210 -7.25 11.10 9.92
CA ILE A 210 -6.58 11.76 8.80
C ILE A 210 -5.06 11.70 8.98
N ALA A 211 -4.54 12.04 10.16
CA ALA A 211 -3.11 11.99 10.41
C ALA A 211 -2.52 10.58 10.23
N LYS A 212 -3.26 9.53 10.65
CA LYS A 212 -2.85 8.13 10.44
C LYS A 212 -2.80 7.74 8.96
N ALA A 213 -3.80 8.10 8.18
CA ALA A 213 -3.79 7.84 6.74
C ALA A 213 -2.60 8.54 6.04
N LEU A 214 -2.38 9.82 6.37
CA LEU A 214 -1.28 10.60 5.81
C LEU A 214 0.10 10.07 6.23
N GLU A 215 0.26 9.58 7.46
CA GLU A 215 1.48 8.92 7.92
C GLU A 215 1.81 7.68 7.07
N GLY A 216 0.81 6.85 6.74
CA GLY A 216 0.98 5.72 5.82
C GLY A 216 1.46 6.17 4.43
N ILE A 217 0.89 7.23 3.88
CA ILE A 217 1.29 7.81 2.58
C ILE A 217 2.72 8.35 2.63
N GLU A 218 3.10 9.06 3.70
CA GLU A 218 4.46 9.60 3.91
C GLU A 218 5.50 8.47 3.96
N LEU A 219 5.19 7.39 4.68
CA LEU A 219 6.07 6.22 4.80
C LEU A 219 6.17 5.45 3.48
N TRP A 220 5.06 5.26 2.77
CA TRP A 220 5.06 4.66 1.44
C TRP A 220 5.93 5.46 0.47
N ALA A 221 5.75 6.78 0.41
CA ALA A 221 6.55 7.64 -0.45
C ALA A 221 8.04 7.53 -0.13
N SER A 222 8.41 7.56 1.15
CA SER A 222 9.81 7.39 1.57
C SER A 222 10.36 6.03 1.16
N MET A 223 9.57 4.98 1.33
CA MET A 223 9.91 3.61 1.00
C MET A 223 10.26 3.46 -0.48
N ILE A 224 9.33 3.80 -1.38
CA ILE A 224 9.55 3.62 -2.83
C ILE A 224 10.70 4.47 -3.37
N HIS A 225 10.91 5.67 -2.84
CA HIS A 225 12.05 6.52 -3.23
C HIS A 225 13.39 5.93 -2.79
N SER A 226 13.44 5.27 -1.62
CA SER A 226 14.64 4.60 -1.15
C SER A 226 15.10 3.46 -2.07
N TRP A 227 14.17 2.83 -2.81
CA TRP A 227 14.47 1.76 -3.76
C TRP A 227 15.30 2.22 -4.95
N ILE A 228 15.24 3.50 -5.27
CA ILE A 228 16.00 4.13 -6.35
C ILE A 228 17.12 5.05 -5.81
N GLY A 229 17.50 4.87 -4.54
CA GLY A 229 18.59 5.60 -3.91
C GLY A 229 18.27 7.06 -3.55
N ILE A 230 17.00 7.46 -3.57
CA ILE A 230 16.56 8.81 -3.19
C ILE A 230 16.06 8.77 -1.74
N SER A 231 16.70 9.54 -0.87
CA SER A 231 16.21 9.75 0.49
C SER A 231 15.30 10.99 0.52
N THR A 232 14.02 10.78 0.72
CA THR A 232 13.00 11.81 0.84
C THR A 232 11.99 11.44 1.90
N TYR A 233 11.39 12.43 2.55
CA TYR A 233 10.35 12.22 3.54
C TYR A 233 9.33 13.37 3.46
N PRO A 234 8.30 13.24 2.60
CA PRO A 234 7.28 14.26 2.49
C PRO A 234 6.48 14.35 3.79
N LYS A 235 6.02 15.56 4.12
CA LYS A 235 5.13 15.82 5.25
C LYS A 235 3.90 16.56 4.78
N PHE A 236 2.74 16.07 5.19
CA PHE A 236 1.45 16.66 4.83
C PHE A 236 0.76 17.28 6.06
N ASN A 237 0.01 18.34 5.83
CA ASN A 237 -0.97 18.83 6.81
C ASN A 237 -2.27 18.01 6.74
N LEU A 238 -3.18 18.23 7.68
CA LEU A 238 -4.46 17.48 7.74
C LEU A 238 -5.40 17.73 6.55
N LYS A 239 -5.02 18.60 5.61
CA LYS A 239 -5.72 18.80 4.33
C LYS A 239 -5.04 18.03 3.18
N GLY A 240 -4.04 17.20 3.46
CA GLY A 240 -3.25 16.49 2.45
C GLY A 240 -2.31 17.40 1.63
N GLU A 241 -2.04 18.63 2.10
CA GLU A 241 -1.14 19.54 1.41
C GLU A 241 0.27 19.37 1.92
N ILE A 242 1.24 19.39 1.01
CA ILE A 242 2.65 19.30 1.39
C ILE A 242 3.07 20.48 2.25
N ILE A 243 3.62 20.20 3.43
CA ILE A 243 4.21 21.20 4.33
C ILE A 243 5.71 21.28 4.06
N LYS A 244 6.36 20.15 3.90
CA LYS A 244 7.79 20.02 3.76
C LYS A 244 8.14 18.72 3.04
N ASP A 245 9.07 18.81 2.10
CA ASP A 245 9.76 17.65 1.54
C ASP A 245 11.22 17.72 2.02
N ILE A 246 11.58 16.80 2.92
CA ILE A 246 12.94 16.71 3.43
C ILE A 246 13.72 15.85 2.45
N LYS A 247 14.49 16.48 1.59
CA LYS A 247 15.53 15.83 0.80
C LYS A 247 16.77 15.69 1.68
N CYS A 248 17.15 14.47 2.00
CA CYS A 248 18.33 14.15 2.78
C CYS A 248 19.53 13.84 1.88
#